data_3165ee76f05ca9ebb00488b7c4377d55
#
_entry.id   3165ee76f05ca9ebb00488b7c4377d55
#
_cell.length_a   1.000
_cell.length_b   1.000
_cell.length_c   1.000
_cell.angle_alpha   90.00
_cell.angle_beta   90.00
_cell.angle_gamma   90.00
#
_symmetry.space_group_name_H-M   'P 1'
#
loop_
_entity.id
_entity.type
_entity.pdbx_description
1 polymer ?
#
loop_
_entity_poly.entity_id
_entity_poly.type
_entity_poly.pdbx_seq_one_letter_code
_entity_poly.pdbx_strand_id
1 'polypeptide(L)'
;QGFIYAPMALGVFLTFSILKTPDLTVEGSFVFGMTACVVVTIAGHPILGLVAGTLAGAAAGLCTGLLQTKLKIEPILSGILTMTGLYTVNYAILGGQSNRYLQYEAKNSLGVTVNKPADTVYKIFQRAFGKDMSSGMTAFLLTMIIVIVTCAVLVTFFRTRNGMAIIATGDNEEMVRSSSI
;
A
#
# COMPACT_ATOMS: atom_id res chain seq x y z
N GLN A 1 -3.89 14.48 -7.89
CA GLN A 1 -2.81 13.45 -7.77
C GLN A 1 -2.21 13.40 -6.36
N GLY A 2 -1.98 14.54 -5.67
CA GLY A 2 -1.38 14.56 -4.33
C GLY A 2 -2.08 13.70 -3.27
N PHE A 3 -3.40 13.64 -3.29
CA PHE A 3 -4.19 12.81 -2.35
C PHE A 3 -3.93 11.30 -2.47
N ILE A 4 -3.45 10.82 -3.61
CA ILE A 4 -3.12 9.40 -3.80
C ILE A 4 -1.92 9.00 -2.92
N TYR A 5 -1.02 9.92 -2.66
CA TYR A 5 0.15 9.70 -1.81
C TYR A 5 -0.10 9.98 -0.32
N ALA A 6 -1.30 10.45 0.05
CA ALA A 6 -1.63 10.75 1.45
C ALA A 6 -1.50 9.52 2.37
N PRO A 7 -1.96 8.29 2.02
CA PRO A 7 -1.75 7.12 2.86
C PRO A 7 -0.27 6.78 3.06
N MET A 8 0.56 6.98 2.02
CA MET A 8 2.01 6.80 2.12
C MET A 8 2.63 7.82 3.08
N ALA A 9 2.25 9.09 2.96
CA ALA A 9 2.70 10.15 3.86
C ALA A 9 2.29 9.89 5.32
N LEU A 10 1.08 9.36 5.56
CA LEU A 10 0.64 8.92 6.88
C LEU A 10 1.50 7.77 7.41
N GLY A 11 1.88 6.81 6.58
CA GLY A 11 2.80 5.72 6.96
C GLY A 11 4.15 6.26 7.41
N VAL A 12 4.74 7.18 6.64
CA VAL A 12 6.01 7.84 7.01
C VAL A 12 5.86 8.64 8.30
N PHE A 13 4.77 9.39 8.46
CA PHE A 13 4.49 10.14 9.69
C PHE A 13 4.44 9.22 10.92
N LEU A 14 3.82 8.05 10.81
CA LEU A 14 3.73 7.08 11.90
C LEU A 14 5.12 6.58 12.33
N THR A 15 5.96 6.22 11.39
CA THR A 15 7.30 5.69 11.69
C THR A 15 8.21 6.76 12.26
N PHE A 16 8.19 7.98 11.73
CA PHE A 16 9.03 9.07 12.19
C PHE A 16 8.55 9.72 13.49
N SER A 17 7.25 10.00 13.59
CA SER A 17 6.69 10.79 14.69
C SER A 17 6.29 9.93 15.88
N ILE A 18 5.73 8.74 15.64
CA ILE A 18 5.21 7.87 16.71
C ILE A 18 6.25 6.84 17.15
N LEU A 19 6.83 6.09 16.21
CA LEU A 19 7.83 5.06 16.52
C LEU A 19 9.24 5.62 16.73
N LYS A 20 9.49 6.87 16.30
CA LYS A 20 10.81 7.52 16.31
C LYS A 20 11.93 6.69 15.65
N THR A 21 11.54 5.77 14.81
CA THR A 21 12.43 4.93 14.00
C THR A 21 12.21 5.27 12.52
N PRO A 22 13.19 5.84 11.82
CA PRO A 22 13.04 6.13 10.40
C PRO A 22 12.96 4.84 9.60
N ASP A 23 11.78 4.54 9.06
CA ASP A 23 11.56 3.38 8.20
C ASP A 23 11.42 3.83 6.73
N LEU A 24 12.39 3.47 5.91
CA LEU A 24 12.42 3.76 4.48
C LEU A 24 11.68 2.70 3.64
N THR A 25 11.13 1.67 4.28
CA THR A 25 10.40 0.59 3.57
C THR A 25 9.06 1.05 3.02
N VAL A 26 8.50 2.14 3.55
CA VAL A 26 7.15 2.62 3.21
C VAL A 26 7.00 2.82 1.70
N GLU A 27 7.99 3.39 1.04
CA GLU A 27 7.98 3.58 -0.42
C GLU A 27 8.00 2.24 -1.15
N GLY A 28 8.90 1.33 -0.78
CA GLY A 28 9.01 -0.01 -1.39
C GLY A 28 7.74 -0.84 -1.18
N SER A 29 7.15 -0.84 0.00
CA SER A 29 5.92 -1.56 0.31
C SER A 29 4.71 -1.00 -0.43
N PHE A 30 4.66 0.32 -0.63
CA PHE A 30 3.62 0.97 -1.43
C PHE A 30 3.69 0.55 -2.90
N VAL A 31 4.89 0.57 -3.50
CA VAL A 31 5.11 0.13 -4.89
C VAL A 31 4.79 -1.36 -5.04
N PHE A 32 5.19 -2.20 -4.08
CA PHE A 32 4.88 -3.63 -4.08
C PHE A 32 3.38 -3.90 -3.99
N GLY A 33 2.67 -3.19 -3.13
CA GLY A 33 1.21 -3.25 -3.04
C GLY A 33 0.53 -2.83 -4.36
N MET A 34 1.01 -1.76 -4.99
CA MET A 34 0.51 -1.35 -6.31
C MET A 34 0.75 -2.42 -7.38
N THR A 35 1.94 -3.03 -7.41
CA THR A 35 2.28 -4.09 -8.37
C THR A 35 1.34 -5.29 -8.22
N ALA A 36 1.12 -5.78 -7.00
CA ALA A 36 0.19 -6.86 -6.73
C ALA A 36 -1.24 -6.51 -7.13
N CYS A 37 -1.70 -5.29 -6.83
CA CYS A 37 -3.01 -4.81 -7.21
C CYS A 37 -3.18 -4.78 -8.75
N VAL A 38 -2.19 -4.27 -9.47
CA VAL A 38 -2.21 -4.17 -10.94
C VAL A 38 -2.30 -5.55 -11.60
N VAL A 39 -1.49 -6.51 -11.15
CA VAL A 39 -1.47 -7.86 -11.72
C VAL A 39 -2.83 -8.56 -11.57
N VAL A 40 -3.43 -8.49 -10.38
CA VAL A 40 -4.74 -9.11 -10.12
C VAL A 40 -5.87 -8.36 -10.86
N THR A 41 -5.76 -7.04 -10.99
CA THR A 41 -6.74 -6.23 -11.75
C THR A 41 -6.70 -6.57 -13.24
N ILE A 42 -5.51 -6.79 -13.81
CA ILE A 42 -5.36 -7.24 -15.22
C ILE A 42 -5.95 -8.64 -15.41
N ALA A 43 -5.90 -9.51 -14.41
CA ALA A 43 -6.55 -10.82 -14.41
C ALA A 43 -8.10 -10.75 -14.35
N GLY A 44 -8.70 -9.55 -14.29
CA GLY A 44 -10.14 -9.34 -14.36
C GLY A 44 -10.84 -9.20 -12.99
N HIS A 45 -10.10 -9.17 -11.89
CA HIS A 45 -10.68 -9.11 -10.53
C HIS A 45 -10.21 -7.84 -9.78
N PRO A 46 -10.79 -6.66 -10.08
CA PRO A 46 -10.30 -5.38 -9.51
C PRO A 46 -10.50 -5.26 -7.99
N ILE A 47 -11.56 -5.85 -7.42
CA ILE A 47 -11.79 -5.83 -5.97
C ILE A 47 -10.77 -6.74 -5.25
N LEU A 48 -10.53 -7.94 -5.81
CA LEU A 48 -9.48 -8.82 -5.29
C LEU A 48 -8.08 -8.20 -5.45
N GLY A 49 -7.88 -7.39 -6.49
CA GLY A 49 -6.66 -6.62 -6.69
C GLY A 49 -6.37 -5.66 -5.53
N LEU A 50 -7.40 -4.97 -5.03
CA LEU A 50 -7.27 -4.09 -3.87
C LEU A 50 -6.87 -4.87 -2.61
N VAL A 51 -7.52 -6.02 -2.36
CA VAL A 51 -7.18 -6.89 -1.22
C VAL A 51 -5.77 -7.46 -1.36
N ALA A 52 -5.40 -7.92 -2.55
CA ALA A 52 -4.04 -8.42 -2.82
C ALA A 52 -2.98 -7.35 -2.60
N GLY A 53 -3.24 -6.10 -3.03
CA GLY A 53 -2.35 -4.96 -2.81
C GLY A 53 -2.14 -4.63 -1.33
N THR A 54 -3.22 -4.63 -0.53
CA THR A 54 -3.11 -4.39 0.91
C THR A 54 -2.36 -5.51 1.63
N LEU A 55 -2.61 -6.77 1.27
CA LEU A 55 -1.90 -7.92 1.83
C LEU A 55 -0.42 -7.92 1.44
N ALA A 56 -0.10 -7.58 0.19
CA ALA A 56 1.29 -7.48 -0.27
C ALA A 56 2.05 -6.38 0.48
N GLY A 57 1.45 -5.19 0.65
CA GLY A 57 2.05 -4.12 1.45
C GLY A 57 2.26 -4.51 2.91
N ALA A 58 1.28 -5.19 3.52
CA ALA A 58 1.40 -5.73 4.88
C ALA A 58 2.52 -6.79 5.00
N ALA A 59 2.65 -7.68 4.02
CA ALA A 59 3.71 -8.69 3.99
C ALA A 59 5.11 -8.04 3.88
N ALA A 60 5.24 -6.97 3.09
CA ALA A 60 6.49 -6.20 3.01
C ALA A 60 6.86 -5.57 4.35
N GLY A 61 5.90 -4.95 5.04
CA GLY A 61 6.11 -4.40 6.39
C GLY A 61 6.47 -5.46 7.43
N LEU A 62 5.83 -6.64 7.37
CA LEU A 62 6.18 -7.78 8.22
C LEU A 62 7.62 -8.25 7.97
N CYS A 63 8.07 -8.29 6.71
CA CYS A 63 9.44 -8.66 6.37
C CYS A 63 10.44 -7.71 7.03
N THR A 64 10.23 -6.39 6.92
CA THR A 64 11.06 -5.38 7.57
C THR A 64 11.04 -5.51 9.08
N GLY A 65 9.85 -5.68 9.68
CA GLY A 65 9.70 -5.87 11.11
C GLY A 65 10.43 -7.13 11.64
N LEU A 66 10.44 -8.23 10.87
CA LEU A 66 11.21 -9.43 11.20
C LEU A 66 12.72 -9.19 11.15
N LEU A 67 13.21 -8.45 10.14
CA LEU A 67 14.62 -8.09 10.04
C LEU A 67 15.07 -7.26 11.25
N GLN A 68 14.25 -6.29 11.68
CA GLN A 68 14.55 -5.45 12.84
C GLN A 68 14.49 -6.23 14.15
N THR A 69 13.45 -7.01 14.36
CA THR A 69 13.19 -7.67 15.65
C THR A 69 13.98 -8.98 15.84
N LYS A 70 14.04 -9.84 14.82
CA LYS A 70 14.71 -11.15 14.89
C LYS A 70 16.19 -11.05 14.61
N LEU A 71 16.58 -10.33 13.57
CA LEU A 71 17.97 -10.18 13.17
C LEU A 71 18.66 -8.98 13.84
N LYS A 72 17.89 -8.15 14.58
CA LYS A 72 18.40 -6.95 15.27
C LYS A 72 19.16 -5.98 14.34
N ILE A 73 18.74 -5.93 13.08
CA ILE A 73 19.30 -5.02 12.09
C ILE A 73 18.78 -3.62 12.38
N GLU A 74 19.64 -2.62 12.24
CA GLU A 74 19.27 -1.22 12.39
C GLU A 74 18.10 -0.84 11.48
N PRO A 75 17.10 -0.06 11.95
CA PRO A 75 15.88 0.28 11.20
C PRO A 75 16.14 0.83 9.80
N ILE A 76 17.09 1.76 9.66
CA ILE A 76 17.44 2.36 8.37
C ILE A 76 17.97 1.30 7.40
N LEU A 77 18.91 0.46 7.87
CA LEU A 77 19.52 -0.57 7.05
C LEU A 77 18.51 -1.65 6.63
N SER A 78 17.64 -2.07 7.55
CA SER A 78 16.58 -3.04 7.24
C SER A 78 15.59 -2.49 6.21
N GLY A 79 15.25 -1.20 6.30
CA GLY A 79 14.40 -0.50 5.33
C GLY A 79 14.99 -0.49 3.92
N ILE A 80 16.26 -0.09 3.80
CA ILE A 80 16.98 -0.07 2.51
C ILE A 80 17.08 -1.48 1.91
N LEU A 81 17.41 -2.48 2.74
CA LEU A 81 17.54 -3.87 2.29
C LEU A 81 16.20 -4.41 1.75
N THR A 82 15.12 -4.21 2.50
CA THR A 82 13.78 -4.63 2.07
C THR A 82 13.33 -3.90 0.82
N MET A 83 13.52 -2.57 0.75
CA MET A 83 13.16 -1.77 -0.42
C MET A 83 13.88 -2.26 -1.68
N THR A 84 15.18 -2.52 -1.59
CA THR A 84 15.98 -3.01 -2.71
C THR A 84 15.56 -4.42 -3.15
N GLY A 85 15.28 -5.31 -2.18
CA GLY A 85 14.74 -6.64 -2.45
C GLY A 85 13.37 -6.58 -3.12
N LEU A 86 12.46 -5.73 -2.62
CA LEU A 86 11.12 -5.54 -3.21
C LEU A 86 11.20 -4.97 -4.62
N TYR A 87 12.16 -4.10 -4.92
CA TYR A 87 12.36 -3.59 -6.28
C TYR A 87 12.63 -4.73 -7.26
N THR A 88 13.50 -5.66 -6.90
CA THR A 88 13.82 -6.84 -7.73
C THR A 88 12.59 -7.73 -7.92
N VAL A 89 11.84 -7.99 -6.86
CA VAL A 89 10.59 -8.77 -6.91
C VAL A 89 9.55 -8.09 -7.80
N ASN A 90 9.36 -6.78 -7.67
CA ASN A 90 8.45 -6.00 -8.50
C ASN A 90 8.82 -6.10 -9.98
N TYR A 91 10.10 -5.95 -10.29
CA TYR A 91 10.59 -6.06 -11.66
C TYR A 91 10.33 -7.45 -12.26
N ALA A 92 10.54 -8.50 -11.49
CA ALA A 92 10.25 -9.88 -11.90
C ALA A 92 8.75 -10.12 -12.12
N ILE A 93 7.87 -9.65 -11.21
CA ILE A 93 6.42 -9.79 -11.31
C ILE A 93 5.87 -9.04 -12.54
N LEU A 94 6.44 -7.87 -12.86
CA LEU A 94 6.05 -7.08 -14.03
C LEU A 94 6.60 -7.62 -15.35
N GLY A 95 7.33 -8.75 -15.33
CA GLY A 95 7.87 -9.38 -16.53
C GLY A 95 9.05 -8.61 -17.13
N GLY A 96 9.89 -8.00 -16.29
CA GLY A 96 11.07 -7.25 -16.73
C GLY A 96 10.76 -5.83 -17.27
N GLN A 97 9.56 -5.32 -17.07
CA GLN A 97 9.15 -3.98 -17.50
C GLN A 97 8.99 -3.05 -16.30
N SER A 98 9.54 -1.85 -16.38
CA SER A 98 9.38 -0.83 -15.34
C SER A 98 7.98 -0.21 -15.32
N ASN A 99 7.28 -0.21 -16.44
CA ASN A 99 5.92 0.33 -16.59
C ASN A 99 4.99 -0.71 -17.18
N ARG A 100 3.88 -1.00 -16.50
CA ARG A 100 2.84 -1.87 -17.03
C ARG A 100 1.53 -1.11 -17.16
N TYR A 101 1.00 -1.10 -18.38
CA TYR A 101 -0.31 -0.50 -18.62
C TYR A 101 -1.41 -1.43 -18.09
N LEU A 102 -2.47 -0.84 -17.51
CA LEU A 102 -3.69 -1.53 -17.07
C LEU A 102 -4.54 -1.93 -18.30
N GLN A 103 -4.02 -2.83 -19.12
CA GLN A 103 -4.63 -3.34 -20.31
C GLN A 103 -4.53 -4.86 -20.32
N TYR A 104 -5.58 -5.52 -20.77
CA TYR A 104 -5.53 -6.96 -21.02
C TYR A 104 -5.76 -7.24 -22.51
N GLU A 105 -5.12 -8.28 -23.00
CA GLU A 105 -5.31 -8.75 -24.37
C GLU A 105 -6.66 -9.44 -24.50
N ALA A 106 -7.58 -8.85 -25.25
CA ALA A 106 -8.86 -9.47 -25.60
C ALA A 106 -8.87 -9.84 -27.08
N LYS A 107 -9.24 -11.07 -27.40
CA LYS A 107 -9.50 -11.49 -28.79
C LYS A 107 -10.85 -10.92 -29.25
N ASN A 108 -10.84 -10.14 -30.31
CA ASN A 108 -12.08 -9.75 -30.99
C ASN A 108 -12.69 -10.94 -31.72
N SER A 109 -13.99 -10.81 -32.10
CA SER A 109 -14.71 -11.78 -32.91
C SER A 109 -14.02 -12.16 -34.23
N LEU A 110 -13.07 -11.37 -34.69
CA LEU A 110 -12.20 -11.58 -35.85
C LEU A 110 -10.86 -12.25 -35.54
N GLY A 111 -10.64 -12.70 -34.27
CA GLY A 111 -9.39 -13.35 -33.86
C GLY A 111 -8.19 -12.40 -33.66
N VAL A 112 -8.38 -11.09 -33.83
CA VAL A 112 -7.31 -10.09 -33.63
C VAL A 112 -7.21 -9.74 -32.15
N THR A 113 -6.00 -9.75 -31.60
CA THR A 113 -5.70 -9.30 -30.22
C THR A 113 -5.82 -7.78 -30.14
N VAL A 114 -6.77 -7.32 -29.34
CA VAL A 114 -6.95 -5.88 -29.08
C VAL A 114 -6.72 -5.63 -27.59
N ASN A 115 -5.86 -4.66 -27.29
CA ASN A 115 -5.63 -4.24 -25.90
C ASN A 115 -6.83 -3.45 -25.39
N LYS A 116 -7.60 -4.05 -24.48
CA LYS A 116 -8.70 -3.38 -23.79
C LYS A 116 -8.23 -2.84 -22.42
N PRO A 117 -8.66 -1.63 -22.04
CA PRO A 117 -8.37 -1.13 -20.70
C PRO A 117 -9.05 -2.01 -19.65
N ALA A 118 -8.30 -2.44 -18.63
CA ALA A 118 -8.84 -3.24 -17.54
C ALA A 118 -9.93 -2.48 -16.78
N ASP A 119 -10.94 -3.21 -16.30
CA ASP A 119 -11.94 -2.64 -15.41
C ASP A 119 -11.29 -2.39 -14.04
N THR A 120 -11.15 -1.13 -13.70
CA THR A 120 -10.59 -0.64 -12.44
C THR A 120 -11.70 -0.42 -11.41
N VAL A 121 -11.39 -0.47 -10.13
CA VAL A 121 -12.32 -0.09 -9.04
C VAL A 121 -12.93 1.29 -9.29
N TYR A 122 -12.17 2.20 -9.87
CA TYR A 122 -12.61 3.52 -10.32
C TYR A 122 -13.79 3.45 -11.32
N LYS A 123 -13.72 2.58 -12.34
CA LYS A 123 -14.80 2.42 -13.32
C LYS A 123 -16.05 1.78 -12.68
N ILE A 124 -15.85 0.85 -11.73
CA ILE A 124 -16.96 0.25 -10.98
C ILE A 124 -17.67 1.32 -10.16
N PHE A 125 -16.92 2.16 -9.46
CA PHE A 125 -17.44 3.26 -8.67
C PHE A 125 -18.19 4.29 -9.54
N GLN A 126 -17.65 4.64 -10.71
CA GLN A 126 -18.30 5.53 -11.68
C GLN A 126 -19.63 4.94 -12.20
N ARG A 127 -19.70 3.63 -12.41
CA ARG A 127 -20.96 2.96 -12.79
C ARG A 127 -22.00 2.97 -11.68
N ALA A 128 -21.56 2.89 -10.40
CA ALA A 128 -22.44 2.86 -9.24
C ALA A 128 -23.01 4.25 -8.87
N PHE A 129 -22.21 5.31 -9.02
CA PHE A 129 -22.56 6.66 -8.57
C PHE A 129 -23.06 7.61 -9.66
N GLY A 130 -23.10 7.17 -10.93
CA GLY A 130 -23.69 7.92 -12.07
C GLY A 130 -22.71 8.24 -13.18
N LYS A 131 -23.19 8.06 -14.41
CA LYS A 131 -22.44 8.24 -15.66
C LYS A 131 -22.06 9.70 -15.97
N ASP A 132 -22.64 10.66 -15.28
CA ASP A 132 -22.55 12.10 -15.63
C ASP A 132 -21.40 12.84 -14.91
N MET A 133 -20.67 12.18 -14.01
CA MET A 133 -19.55 12.79 -13.32
C MET A 133 -18.26 12.75 -14.16
N SER A 134 -17.60 13.90 -14.21
CA SER A 134 -16.26 14.01 -14.83
C SER A 134 -15.31 12.98 -14.18
N SER A 135 -14.50 12.34 -15.04
CA SER A 135 -13.51 11.34 -14.65
C SER A 135 -12.58 11.81 -13.51
N GLY A 136 -12.22 13.10 -13.49
CA GLY A 136 -11.39 13.68 -12.43
C GLY A 136 -12.10 13.82 -11.08
N MET A 137 -13.39 14.17 -11.09
CA MET A 137 -14.18 14.32 -9.86
C MET A 137 -14.39 12.98 -9.16
N THR A 138 -14.66 11.93 -9.93
CA THR A 138 -14.83 10.57 -9.39
C THR A 138 -13.55 10.05 -8.74
N ALA A 139 -12.39 10.28 -9.40
CA ALA A 139 -11.09 9.91 -8.83
C ALA A 139 -10.81 10.67 -7.53
N PHE A 140 -11.13 11.97 -7.48
CA PHE A 140 -10.94 12.80 -6.30
C PHE A 140 -11.78 12.30 -5.13
N LEU A 141 -13.09 12.05 -5.35
CA LEU A 141 -13.99 11.56 -4.32
C LEU A 141 -13.58 10.18 -3.79
N LEU A 142 -13.25 9.25 -4.69
CA LEU A 142 -12.79 7.91 -4.29
C LEU A 142 -11.53 7.99 -3.42
N THR A 143 -10.55 8.77 -3.85
CA THR A 143 -9.29 8.93 -3.10
C THR A 143 -9.55 9.62 -1.76
N MET A 144 -10.42 10.61 -1.70
CA MET A 144 -10.79 11.28 -0.46
C MET A 144 -11.44 10.31 0.54
N ILE A 145 -12.35 9.45 0.07
CA ILE A 145 -12.96 8.40 0.89
C ILE A 145 -11.90 7.45 1.45
N ILE A 146 -10.97 6.98 0.62
CA ILE A 146 -9.89 6.10 1.05
C ILE A 146 -9.03 6.75 2.13
N VAL A 147 -8.66 8.02 1.97
CA VAL A 147 -7.88 8.76 2.96
C VAL A 147 -8.63 8.90 4.28
N ILE A 148 -9.92 9.26 4.23
CA ILE A 148 -10.76 9.39 5.44
C ILE A 148 -10.87 8.05 6.17
N VAL A 149 -11.12 6.95 5.44
CA VAL A 149 -11.19 5.61 6.02
C VAL A 149 -9.86 5.21 6.64
N THR A 150 -8.74 5.46 5.96
CA THR A 150 -7.40 5.17 6.49
C THR A 150 -7.14 5.97 7.76
N CYS A 151 -7.45 7.27 7.79
CA CYS A 151 -7.32 8.09 8.99
C CYS A 151 -8.21 7.59 10.14
N ALA A 152 -9.45 7.21 9.86
CA ALA A 152 -10.37 6.69 10.87
C ALA A 152 -9.85 5.37 11.46
N VAL A 153 -9.35 4.46 10.63
CA VAL A 153 -8.74 3.20 11.07
C VAL A 153 -7.52 3.46 11.95
N LEU A 154 -6.64 4.38 11.56
CA LEU A 154 -5.47 4.74 12.35
C LEU A 154 -5.84 5.35 13.70
N VAL A 155 -6.77 6.31 13.72
CA VAL A 155 -7.22 6.94 14.97
C VAL A 155 -7.85 5.91 15.90
N THR A 156 -8.68 5.00 15.38
CA THR A 156 -9.28 3.94 16.20
C THR A 156 -8.23 2.95 16.70
N PHE A 157 -7.26 2.58 15.87
CA PHE A 157 -6.16 1.72 16.25
C PHE A 157 -5.32 2.33 17.38
N PHE A 158 -4.94 3.61 17.29
CA PHE A 158 -4.15 4.28 18.32
C PHE A 158 -4.92 4.52 19.63
N ARG A 159 -6.25 4.45 19.61
CA ARG A 159 -7.08 4.45 20.82
C ARG A 159 -7.16 3.08 21.51
N THR A 160 -6.69 2.02 20.87
CA THR A 160 -6.63 0.69 21.50
C THR A 160 -5.45 0.58 22.47
N ARG A 161 -5.49 -0.43 23.37
CA ARG A 161 -4.38 -0.71 24.30
C ARG A 161 -3.05 -0.92 23.56
N ASN A 162 -3.08 -1.63 22.45
CA ASN A 162 -1.89 -1.89 21.63
C ASN A 162 -1.34 -0.60 20.99
N GLY A 163 -2.22 0.25 20.49
CA GLY A 163 -1.82 1.53 19.92
C GLY A 163 -1.19 2.46 20.95
N MET A 164 -1.76 2.55 22.15
CA MET A 164 -1.19 3.33 23.26
C MET A 164 0.16 2.77 23.72
N ALA A 165 0.33 1.45 23.76
CA ALA A 165 1.61 0.82 24.08
C ALA A 165 2.70 1.17 23.06
N ILE A 166 2.34 1.20 21.77
CA ILE A 166 3.27 1.60 20.69
C ILE A 166 3.72 3.07 20.85
N ILE A 167 2.79 3.97 21.17
CA ILE A 167 3.13 5.39 21.40
C ILE A 167 4.06 5.51 22.63
N ALA A 168 3.75 4.83 23.73
CA ALA A 168 4.57 4.85 24.93
C ALA A 168 5.97 4.28 24.67
N THR A 169 6.09 3.22 23.88
CA THR A 169 7.38 2.63 23.49
C THR A 169 8.21 3.60 22.66
N GLY A 170 7.58 4.33 21.75
CA GLY A 170 8.26 5.38 20.96
C GLY A 170 8.74 6.58 21.79
N ASP A 171 8.06 6.88 22.90
CA ASP A 171 8.46 7.97 23.79
C ASP A 171 9.60 7.57 24.75
N ASN A 172 9.53 6.38 25.36
CA ASN A 172 10.60 5.89 26.22
C ASN A 172 10.56 4.36 26.34
N GLU A 173 11.42 3.68 25.57
CA GLU A 173 11.53 2.24 25.54
C GLU A 173 11.95 1.63 26.91
N GLU A 174 12.86 2.29 27.64
CA GLU A 174 13.33 1.78 28.93
C GLU A 174 12.24 1.81 30.01
N MET A 175 11.40 2.85 29.97
CA MET A 175 10.28 2.99 30.90
C MET A 175 9.20 1.91 30.66
N VAL A 176 8.92 1.61 29.41
CA VAL A 176 7.94 0.56 29.03
C VAL A 176 8.45 -0.82 29.42
N ARG A 177 9.74 -1.11 29.23
CA ARG A 177 10.36 -2.37 29.68
C ARG A 177 10.30 -2.55 31.20
N SER A 178 10.50 -1.47 31.97
CA SER A 178 10.42 -1.53 33.44
C SER A 178 8.99 -1.72 33.97
N SER A 179 7.98 -1.31 33.19
CA SER A 179 6.55 -1.41 33.56
C SER A 179 5.92 -2.77 33.23
N SER A 180 6.68 -3.76 32.78
CA SER A 180 6.17 -5.11 32.40
C SER A 180 5.02 -5.11 31.38
N ILE A 181 4.99 -4.15 30.46
CA ILE A 181 4.03 -4.09 29.36
C ILE A 181 4.65 -4.69 28.08
#